data_d260fa9d3598fa9644b4c4c3e9dba973
#
_entry.id   d260fa9d3598fa9644b4c4c3e9dba973
#
_cell.length_a   1.000
_cell.length_b   1.000
_cell.length_c   1.000
_cell.angle_alpha   90.00
_cell.angle_beta   90.00
_cell.angle_gamma   90.00
#
_symmetry.space_group_name_H-M   'P 1'
#
loop_
_entity.id
_entity.type
_entity.pdbx_description
1 polymer ?
#
loop_
_entity_poly.entity_id
_entity_poly.type
_entity_poly.pdbx_seq_one_letter_code
_entity_poly.pdbx_strand_id
1 'polypeptide(L)'
;RSNRSALDAVGQARTRCWKYDYVLEFDIKGLFDNIPHDLLMVAVHKHIKEDWLILYIERWLKTPFVNRNGEEVKRESGTPQGGVVSPVLANLFMHYAFDKWMDIYFPKSPFERYADDAIIHCKSEIECRNILESLDRRLKQCGLELHPDKTKIVYCSDKDRKCTYPVTSFEYLGYTFKKRFINVRSGRLQFNFLPAVSKQSDKAF
;
A
#
# COMPACT_ATOMS: atom_id res chain seq x y z
N ARG A 1 2.73 11.06 6.86
CA ARG A 1 2.11 12.37 7.13
C ARG A 1 2.21 12.64 8.64
N SER A 2 2.64 13.85 9.00
CA SER A 2 2.69 14.24 10.42
C SER A 2 1.33 14.02 11.11
N ASN A 3 1.35 13.57 12.35
CA ASN A 3 0.16 13.34 13.20
C ASN A 3 -0.84 12.29 12.68
N ARG A 4 -0.38 11.28 11.92
CA ARG A 4 -1.19 10.13 11.51
C ARG A 4 -0.50 8.82 11.86
N SER A 5 -1.23 7.92 12.48
CA SER A 5 -0.78 6.58 12.88
C SER A 5 -1.33 5.48 11.97
N ALA A 6 -0.81 4.26 12.13
CA ALA A 6 -1.38 3.07 11.49
C ALA A 6 -2.84 2.85 11.91
N LEU A 7 -3.17 3.12 13.19
CA LEU A 7 -4.55 3.00 13.70
C LEU A 7 -5.52 3.99 13.02
N ASP A 8 -5.06 5.21 12.68
CA ASP A 8 -5.88 6.17 11.93
C ASP A 8 -6.17 5.65 10.52
N ALA A 9 -5.18 5.01 9.87
CA ALA A 9 -5.38 4.38 8.57
C ALA A 9 -6.39 3.23 8.63
N VAL A 10 -6.29 2.35 9.64
CA VAL A 10 -7.25 1.26 9.90
C VAL A 10 -8.65 1.81 10.18
N GLY A 11 -8.77 2.86 11.00
CA GLY A 11 -10.03 3.55 11.30
C GLY A 11 -10.68 4.15 10.05
N GLN A 12 -9.88 4.77 9.19
CA GLN A 12 -10.35 5.35 7.93
C GLN A 12 -10.79 4.25 6.95
N ALA A 13 -9.99 3.19 6.81
CA ALA A 13 -10.32 2.02 5.99
C ALA A 13 -11.66 1.42 6.42
N ARG A 14 -11.89 1.23 7.73
CA ARG A 14 -13.17 0.77 8.28
C ARG A 14 -14.34 1.63 7.82
N THR A 15 -14.22 2.95 7.95
CA THR A 15 -15.28 3.88 7.59
C THR A 15 -15.58 3.84 6.09
N ARG A 16 -14.55 3.68 5.26
CA ARG A 16 -14.70 3.56 3.80
C ARG A 16 -15.29 2.22 3.38
N CYS A 17 -14.93 1.11 4.02
CA CYS A 17 -15.55 -0.19 3.78
C CYS A 17 -17.07 -0.21 4.00
N TRP A 18 -17.63 0.74 4.76
CA TRP A 18 -19.09 0.88 4.90
C TRP A 18 -19.74 1.67 3.77
N LYS A 19 -18.96 2.42 2.98
CA LYS A 19 -19.44 3.30 1.90
C LYS A 19 -19.15 2.77 0.51
N TYR A 20 -18.19 1.86 0.40
CA TYR A 20 -17.70 1.28 -0.85
C TYR A 20 -17.87 -0.24 -0.78
N ASP A 21 -18.34 -0.82 -1.88
CA ASP A 21 -18.69 -2.24 -1.92
C ASP A 21 -17.48 -3.13 -2.16
N TYR A 22 -16.42 -2.58 -2.74
CA TYR A 22 -15.21 -3.31 -3.09
C TYR A 22 -13.96 -2.63 -2.59
N VAL A 23 -12.96 -3.44 -2.26
CA VAL A 23 -11.60 -3.02 -1.94
C VAL A 23 -10.64 -3.76 -2.86
N LEU A 24 -9.77 -3.01 -3.52
CA LEU A 24 -8.59 -3.55 -4.18
C LEU A 24 -7.43 -3.52 -3.19
N GLU A 25 -7.05 -4.67 -2.66
CA GLU A 25 -5.83 -4.89 -1.89
C GLU A 25 -4.71 -5.24 -2.86
N PHE A 26 -3.56 -4.60 -2.75
CA PHE A 26 -2.40 -4.92 -3.58
C PHE A 26 -1.10 -4.76 -2.81
N ASP A 27 -0.10 -5.50 -3.23
CA ASP A 27 1.27 -5.46 -2.73
C ASP A 27 2.24 -5.27 -3.90
N ILE A 28 3.33 -4.57 -3.66
CA ILE A 28 4.39 -4.33 -4.65
C ILE A 28 5.53 -5.30 -4.39
N LYS A 29 5.91 -6.06 -5.40
CA LYS A 29 6.97 -7.05 -5.32
C LYS A 29 8.31 -6.39 -5.06
N GLY A 30 8.85 -6.58 -3.85
CA GLY A 30 10.17 -6.08 -3.47
C GLY A 30 10.34 -4.58 -3.65
N LEU A 31 9.37 -3.75 -3.21
CA LEU A 31 9.40 -2.30 -3.40
C LEU A 31 10.76 -1.69 -3.10
N PHE A 32 11.32 -1.96 -1.91
CA PHE A 32 12.59 -1.35 -1.47
C PHE A 32 13.80 -1.74 -2.30
N ASP A 33 13.76 -2.91 -2.96
CA ASP A 33 14.88 -3.43 -3.76
C ASP A 33 14.79 -3.04 -5.23
N ASN A 34 13.59 -2.63 -5.71
CA ASN A 34 13.32 -2.41 -7.11
C ASN A 34 13.10 -0.94 -7.52
N ILE A 35 13.12 0.01 -6.57
CA ILE A 35 12.96 1.43 -6.91
C ILE A 35 14.08 1.88 -7.86
N PRO A 36 13.80 2.31 -9.11
CA PRO A 36 14.82 2.82 -10.03
C PRO A 36 15.44 4.11 -9.51
N HIS A 37 16.78 4.17 -9.45
CA HIS A 37 17.50 5.32 -8.89
C HIS A 37 17.27 6.60 -9.70
N ASP A 38 17.21 6.51 -11.02
CA ASP A 38 16.95 7.63 -11.92
C ASP A 38 15.59 8.28 -11.66
N LEU A 39 14.52 7.48 -11.58
CA LEU A 39 13.19 7.99 -11.28
C LEU A 39 13.06 8.50 -9.83
N LEU A 40 13.72 7.86 -8.88
CA LEU A 40 13.78 8.35 -7.51
C LEU A 40 14.48 9.72 -7.44
N MET A 41 15.59 9.88 -8.13
CA MET A 41 16.33 11.14 -8.15
C MET A 41 15.53 12.27 -8.82
N VAL A 42 14.72 11.98 -9.83
CA VAL A 42 13.75 12.96 -10.38
C VAL A 42 12.80 13.47 -9.28
N ALA A 43 12.32 12.58 -8.41
CA ALA A 43 11.46 12.98 -7.30
C ALA A 43 12.24 13.77 -6.23
N VAL A 44 13.47 13.39 -5.92
CA VAL A 44 14.37 14.08 -4.96
C VAL A 44 14.63 15.52 -5.44
N HIS A 45 15.01 15.72 -6.70
CA HIS A 45 15.29 17.05 -7.27
C HIS A 45 14.09 18.02 -7.27
N LYS A 46 12.86 17.53 -7.13
CA LYS A 46 11.68 18.38 -6.95
C LYS A 46 11.62 19.04 -5.57
N HIS A 47 12.25 18.42 -4.56
CA HIS A 47 12.17 18.86 -3.17
C HIS A 47 13.47 19.41 -2.62
N ILE A 48 14.60 18.96 -3.14
CA ILE A 48 15.94 19.32 -2.69
C ILE A 48 16.66 20.07 -3.80
N LYS A 49 17.29 21.19 -3.47
CA LYS A 49 18.04 22.04 -4.39
C LYS A 49 19.53 22.11 -4.04
N GLU A 50 19.88 21.67 -2.86
CA GLU A 50 21.26 21.69 -2.33
C GLU A 50 22.07 20.56 -2.94
N ASP A 51 23.03 20.90 -3.81
CA ASP A 51 23.85 19.94 -4.57
C ASP A 51 24.61 18.96 -3.66
N TRP A 52 25.08 19.42 -2.51
CA TRP A 52 25.78 18.54 -1.56
C TRP A 52 24.87 17.47 -1.00
N LEU A 53 23.60 17.79 -0.70
CA LEU A 53 22.62 16.83 -0.16
C LEU A 53 22.22 15.82 -1.25
N ILE A 54 22.01 16.28 -2.46
CA ILE A 54 21.74 15.42 -3.63
C ILE A 54 22.89 14.42 -3.83
N LEU A 55 24.14 14.90 -3.79
CA LEU A 55 25.33 14.06 -3.91
C LEU A 55 25.40 12.99 -2.81
N TYR A 56 25.07 13.33 -1.56
CA TYR A 56 25.03 12.35 -0.47
C TYR A 56 23.95 11.29 -0.67
N ILE A 57 22.75 11.68 -1.12
CA ILE A 57 21.66 10.74 -1.42
C ILE A 57 22.07 9.79 -2.54
N GLU A 58 22.67 10.29 -3.63
CA GLU A 58 23.15 9.45 -4.73
C GLU A 58 24.22 8.45 -4.27
N ARG A 59 25.21 8.91 -3.54
CA ARG A 59 26.28 8.04 -3.00
C ARG A 59 25.70 6.98 -2.08
N TRP A 60 24.79 7.34 -1.22
CA TRP A 60 24.14 6.42 -0.31
C TRP A 60 23.30 5.36 -1.05
N LEU A 61 22.55 5.74 -2.10
CA LEU A 61 21.80 4.81 -2.94
C LEU A 61 22.72 3.81 -3.66
N LYS A 62 23.89 4.29 -4.12
CA LYS A 62 24.88 3.48 -4.86
C LYS A 62 25.84 2.72 -3.95
N THR A 63 25.74 2.86 -2.62
CA THR A 63 26.61 2.15 -1.70
C THR A 63 26.48 0.64 -1.90
N PRO A 64 27.59 -0.08 -2.17
CA PRO A 64 27.58 -1.52 -2.32
C PRO A 64 27.16 -2.21 -1.02
N PHE A 65 26.69 -3.43 -1.14
CA PHE A 65 26.41 -4.28 0.03
C PHE A 65 27.15 -5.60 -0.10
N VAL A 66 27.45 -6.21 1.02
CA VAL A 66 28.07 -7.54 1.06
C VAL A 66 26.96 -8.58 1.08
N ASN A 67 26.97 -9.48 0.11
CA ASN A 67 26.02 -10.59 0.03
C ASN A 67 26.35 -11.69 1.07
N ARG A 68 25.50 -12.72 1.17
CA ARG A 68 25.70 -13.84 2.13
C ARG A 68 26.99 -14.63 1.88
N ASN A 69 27.58 -14.55 0.68
CA ASN A 69 28.82 -15.22 0.32
C ASN A 69 30.07 -14.38 0.62
N GLY A 70 29.90 -13.16 1.16
CA GLY A 70 31.00 -12.23 1.44
C GLY A 70 31.46 -11.40 0.26
N GLU A 71 30.71 -11.43 -0.88
CA GLU A 71 31.06 -10.67 -2.08
C GLU A 71 30.43 -9.28 -2.04
N GLU A 72 31.17 -8.28 -2.48
CA GLU A 72 30.69 -6.91 -2.65
C GLU A 72 29.86 -6.78 -3.92
N VAL A 73 28.58 -6.42 -3.78
CA VAL A 73 27.64 -6.27 -4.88
C VAL A 73 27.27 -4.79 -5.04
N LYS A 74 27.44 -4.26 -6.24
CA LYS A 74 27.01 -2.89 -6.57
C LYS A 74 25.47 -2.82 -6.60
N ARG A 75 24.93 -1.72 -6.07
CA ARG A 75 23.51 -1.46 -6.08
C ARG A 75 23.13 -0.60 -7.30
N GLU A 76 22.30 -1.13 -8.17
CA GLU A 76 21.80 -0.45 -9.37
C GLU A 76 20.36 0.06 -9.20
N SER A 77 19.61 -0.51 -8.25
CA SER A 77 18.24 -0.12 -7.90
C SER A 77 18.00 -0.26 -6.40
N GLY A 78 16.88 0.23 -5.95
CA GLY A 78 16.40 0.09 -4.58
C GLY A 78 17.09 1.00 -3.58
N THR A 79 16.68 0.84 -2.33
CA THR A 79 17.22 1.60 -1.19
C THR A 79 17.88 0.63 -0.20
N PRO A 80 18.99 1.00 0.46
CA PRO A 80 19.65 0.13 1.45
C PRO A 80 18.69 -0.33 2.55
N GLN A 81 18.54 -1.63 2.74
CA GLN A 81 17.72 -2.17 3.83
C GLN A 81 18.33 -1.81 5.18
N GLY A 82 17.48 -1.39 6.14
CA GLY A 82 17.92 -0.92 7.45
C GLY A 82 18.45 0.52 7.49
N GLY A 83 18.56 1.20 6.36
CA GLY A 83 18.91 2.62 6.31
C GLY A 83 17.79 3.52 6.84
N VAL A 84 18.10 4.47 7.73
CA VAL A 84 17.12 5.41 8.32
C VAL A 84 16.39 6.23 7.25
N VAL A 85 17.05 6.54 6.13
CA VAL A 85 16.51 7.38 5.04
C VAL A 85 15.71 6.54 4.02
N SER A 86 15.90 5.22 3.97
CA SER A 86 15.22 4.33 3.02
C SER A 86 13.69 4.45 3.03
N PRO A 87 13.00 4.43 4.18
CA PRO A 87 11.54 4.61 4.22
C PRO A 87 11.10 5.98 3.73
N VAL A 88 11.91 7.03 3.95
CA VAL A 88 11.60 8.39 3.49
C VAL A 88 11.66 8.47 1.97
N LEU A 89 12.72 7.92 1.37
CA LEU A 89 12.90 7.90 -0.09
C LEU A 89 11.86 7.00 -0.77
N ALA A 90 11.58 5.83 -0.22
CA ALA A 90 10.51 4.96 -0.73
C ALA A 90 9.14 5.65 -0.66
N ASN A 91 8.83 6.34 0.44
CA ASN A 91 7.60 7.11 0.56
C ASN A 91 7.54 8.28 -0.43
N LEU A 92 8.65 8.98 -0.68
CA LEU A 92 8.74 10.03 -1.69
C LEU A 92 8.49 9.46 -3.09
N PHE A 93 9.10 8.32 -3.42
CA PHE A 93 8.88 7.64 -4.68
C PHE A 93 7.41 7.26 -4.87
N MET A 94 6.82 6.57 -3.89
CA MET A 94 5.41 6.16 -3.92
C MET A 94 4.44 7.33 -3.96
N HIS A 95 4.80 8.48 -3.39
CA HIS A 95 3.99 9.69 -3.51
C HIS A 95 3.77 10.10 -4.96
N TYR A 96 4.79 9.98 -5.82
CA TYR A 96 4.68 10.31 -7.25
C TYR A 96 4.22 9.12 -8.10
N ALA A 97 4.69 7.92 -7.77
CA ALA A 97 4.33 6.72 -8.53
C ALA A 97 2.86 6.35 -8.34
N PHE A 98 2.32 6.52 -7.13
CA PHE A 98 0.99 6.07 -6.76
C PHE A 98 0.07 7.20 -6.25
N ASP A 99 0.41 7.91 -5.13
CA ASP A 99 -0.54 8.82 -4.47
C ASP A 99 -1.03 9.92 -5.44
N LYS A 100 -0.12 10.65 -6.07
CA LYS A 100 -0.46 11.71 -7.03
C LYS A 100 -1.15 11.19 -8.28
N TRP A 101 -0.76 10.00 -8.74
CA TRP A 101 -1.40 9.36 -9.87
C TRP A 101 -2.85 8.98 -9.56
N MET A 102 -3.13 8.41 -8.38
CA MET A 102 -4.50 8.14 -7.93
C MET A 102 -5.34 9.42 -7.83
N ASP A 103 -4.80 10.47 -7.23
CA ASP A 103 -5.50 11.76 -7.07
C ASP A 103 -5.90 12.37 -8.43
N ILE A 104 -5.08 12.17 -9.47
CA ILE A 104 -5.33 12.73 -10.81
C ILE A 104 -6.29 11.86 -11.62
N TYR A 105 -6.05 10.55 -11.68
CA TYR A 105 -6.77 9.67 -12.60
C TYR A 105 -7.98 8.99 -11.97
N PHE A 106 -8.00 8.82 -10.65
CA PHE A 106 -9.08 8.15 -9.92
C PHE A 106 -9.54 8.93 -8.67
N PRO A 107 -9.90 10.22 -8.81
CA PRO A 107 -10.23 11.09 -7.67
C PRO A 107 -11.47 10.63 -6.88
N LYS A 108 -12.30 9.77 -7.46
CA LYS A 108 -13.51 9.22 -6.82
C LYS A 108 -13.28 7.91 -6.07
N SER A 109 -12.12 7.30 -6.23
CA SER A 109 -11.73 6.03 -5.61
C SER A 109 -10.69 6.30 -4.52
N PRO A 110 -11.14 6.56 -3.28
CA PRO A 110 -10.23 6.88 -2.19
C PRO A 110 -9.37 5.67 -1.82
N PHE A 111 -8.17 5.95 -1.32
CA PHE A 111 -7.22 4.93 -0.92
C PHE A 111 -6.60 5.23 0.46
N GLU A 112 -6.09 4.21 1.11
CA GLU A 112 -5.17 4.28 2.23
C GLU A 112 -3.84 3.65 1.84
N ARG A 113 -2.73 4.38 2.09
CA ARG A 113 -1.38 3.85 1.98
C ARG A 113 -0.58 4.14 3.23
N TYR A 114 0.04 3.11 3.76
CA TYR A 114 0.99 3.18 4.86
C TYR A 114 2.26 2.43 4.44
N ALA A 115 3.32 3.18 4.12
CA ALA A 115 4.54 2.68 3.49
C ALA A 115 4.22 1.93 2.16
N ASP A 116 4.44 0.63 2.12
CA ASP A 116 4.18 -0.31 1.02
C ASP A 116 2.76 -0.89 1.04
N ASP A 117 2.14 -0.99 2.21
CA ASP A 117 0.76 -1.47 2.33
C ASP A 117 -0.24 -0.46 1.78
N ALA A 118 -1.06 -0.86 0.82
CA ALA A 118 -2.07 0.01 0.24
C ALA A 118 -3.35 -0.71 -0.15
N ILE A 119 -4.47 0.00 0.01
CA ILE A 119 -5.80 -0.45 -0.39
C ILE A 119 -6.55 0.69 -1.09
N ILE A 120 -7.37 0.34 -2.08
CA ILE A 120 -8.20 1.29 -2.84
C ILE A 120 -9.67 0.89 -2.70
N HIS A 121 -10.54 1.86 -2.42
CA HIS A 121 -11.98 1.62 -2.27
C HIS A 121 -12.73 1.96 -3.54
N CYS A 122 -13.57 1.05 -4.00
CA CYS A 122 -14.34 1.14 -5.24
C CYS A 122 -15.82 0.88 -5.00
N LYS A 123 -16.68 1.48 -5.82
CA LYS A 123 -18.14 1.25 -5.76
C LYS A 123 -18.57 -0.01 -6.50
N SER A 124 -17.80 -0.46 -7.48
CA SER A 124 -18.12 -1.64 -8.28
C SER A 124 -16.88 -2.48 -8.57
N GLU A 125 -17.10 -3.76 -8.90
CA GLU A 125 -16.02 -4.66 -9.32
C GLU A 125 -15.38 -4.18 -10.62
N ILE A 126 -16.16 -3.67 -11.56
CA ILE A 126 -15.67 -3.13 -12.83
C ILE A 126 -14.70 -1.97 -12.58
N GLU A 127 -15.03 -1.08 -11.64
CA GLU A 127 -14.13 0.01 -11.23
C GLU A 127 -12.82 -0.53 -10.66
N CYS A 128 -12.87 -1.53 -9.77
CA CYS A 128 -11.68 -2.20 -9.25
C CYS A 128 -10.80 -2.80 -10.35
N ARG A 129 -11.39 -3.49 -11.32
CA ARG A 129 -10.65 -4.11 -12.43
C ARG A 129 -9.98 -3.07 -13.31
N ASN A 130 -10.69 -2.00 -13.66
CA ASN A 130 -10.13 -0.89 -14.45
C ASN A 130 -8.97 -0.20 -13.73
N ILE A 131 -9.10 0.00 -12.41
CA ILE A 131 -8.02 0.58 -11.61
C ILE A 131 -6.84 -0.39 -11.55
N LEU A 132 -7.07 -1.68 -11.33
CA LEU A 132 -6.02 -2.69 -11.27
C LEU A 132 -5.20 -2.75 -12.57
N GLU A 133 -5.85 -2.79 -13.73
CA GLU A 133 -5.16 -2.77 -15.03
C GLU A 133 -4.35 -1.49 -15.24
N SER A 134 -4.92 -0.35 -14.85
CA SER A 134 -4.25 0.94 -14.98
C SER A 134 -3.09 1.07 -14.00
N LEU A 135 -3.24 0.54 -12.78
CA LEU A 135 -2.20 0.50 -11.75
C LEU A 135 -1.04 -0.40 -12.16
N ASP A 136 -1.32 -1.58 -12.71
CA ASP A 136 -0.28 -2.49 -13.22
C ASP A 136 0.57 -1.82 -14.30
N ARG A 137 -0.09 -1.17 -15.28
CA ARG A 137 0.62 -0.38 -16.31
C ARG A 137 1.44 0.75 -15.71
N ARG A 138 0.87 1.46 -14.73
CA ARG A 138 1.55 2.57 -14.06
C ARG A 138 2.78 2.12 -13.30
N LEU A 139 2.68 1.05 -12.51
CA LEU A 139 3.80 0.52 -11.73
C LEU A 139 4.92 0.00 -12.64
N LYS A 140 4.58 -0.68 -13.74
CA LYS A 140 5.56 -1.09 -14.76
C LYS A 140 6.31 0.10 -15.38
N GLN A 141 5.63 1.22 -15.66
CA GLN A 141 6.26 2.47 -16.09
C GLN A 141 7.22 3.04 -15.03
N CYS A 142 6.95 2.75 -13.76
CA CYS A 142 7.79 3.15 -12.64
C CYS A 142 8.87 2.11 -12.27
N GLY A 143 9.05 1.05 -13.08
CA GLY A 143 10.01 -0.03 -12.81
C GLY A 143 9.59 -0.97 -11.68
N LEU A 144 8.31 -1.00 -11.33
CA LEU A 144 7.76 -1.84 -10.24
C LEU A 144 6.77 -2.87 -10.79
N GLU A 145 6.56 -3.94 -10.01
CA GLU A 145 5.59 -4.98 -10.33
C GLU A 145 4.62 -5.22 -9.16
N LEU A 146 3.35 -5.51 -9.50
CA LEU A 146 2.38 -6.02 -8.53
C LEU A 146 2.72 -7.46 -8.15
N HIS A 147 2.51 -7.79 -6.87
CA HIS A 147 2.63 -9.17 -6.40
C HIS A 147 1.34 -9.93 -6.77
N PRO A 148 1.39 -10.95 -7.67
CA PRO A 148 0.19 -11.58 -8.21
C PRO A 148 -0.67 -12.25 -7.13
N ASP A 149 -0.03 -12.96 -6.18
CA ASP A 149 -0.75 -13.73 -5.14
C ASP A 149 -1.31 -12.86 -4.01
N LYS A 150 -0.79 -11.63 -3.86
CA LYS A 150 -1.22 -10.71 -2.80
C LYS A 150 -2.11 -9.58 -3.33
N THR A 151 -2.35 -9.53 -4.64
CA THR A 151 -3.24 -8.55 -5.25
C THR A 151 -4.61 -9.18 -5.48
N LYS A 152 -5.63 -8.63 -4.83
CA LYS A 152 -6.99 -9.21 -4.90
C LYS A 152 -8.07 -8.15 -4.76
N ILE A 153 -9.22 -8.42 -5.40
CA ILE A 153 -10.44 -7.64 -5.25
C ILE A 153 -11.31 -8.33 -4.19
N VAL A 154 -11.73 -7.56 -3.20
CA VAL A 154 -12.48 -8.02 -2.03
C VAL A 154 -13.83 -7.35 -1.98
N TYR A 155 -14.89 -8.13 -1.75
CA TYR A 155 -16.24 -7.62 -1.56
C TYR A 155 -16.52 -7.37 -0.07
N CYS A 156 -16.93 -6.15 0.26
CA CYS A 156 -17.23 -5.72 1.63
C CYS A 156 -18.68 -6.09 2.00
N SER A 157 -18.96 -7.39 2.21
CA SER A 157 -20.29 -7.86 2.55
C SER A 157 -20.74 -7.47 3.97
N ASP A 158 -21.97 -7.03 4.12
CA ASP A 158 -22.61 -6.74 5.40
C ASP A 158 -24.10 -7.15 5.41
N LYS A 159 -24.92 -6.57 6.28
CA LYS A 159 -26.36 -6.88 6.39
C LYS A 159 -27.14 -6.51 5.11
N ASP A 160 -26.75 -5.44 4.42
CA ASP A 160 -27.45 -4.90 3.25
C ASP A 160 -26.81 -5.40 1.93
N ARG A 161 -25.51 -5.69 1.96
CA ARG A 161 -24.69 -6.13 0.84
C ARG A 161 -24.45 -7.64 0.90
N LYS A 162 -25.31 -8.43 0.20
CA LYS A 162 -25.38 -9.89 0.31
C LYS A 162 -24.95 -10.65 -0.94
N CYS A 163 -24.28 -9.98 -1.87
CA CYS A 163 -23.79 -10.64 -3.08
C CYS A 163 -22.82 -11.78 -2.73
N THR A 164 -22.89 -12.89 -3.43
CA THR A 164 -21.92 -13.97 -3.33
C THR A 164 -20.67 -13.58 -4.11
N TYR A 165 -19.55 -13.49 -3.41
CA TYR A 165 -18.26 -13.15 -4.01
C TYR A 165 -17.16 -14.06 -3.43
N PRO A 166 -16.20 -14.51 -4.24
CA PRO A 166 -15.22 -15.49 -3.80
C PRO A 166 -14.27 -14.96 -2.71
N VAL A 167 -13.95 -13.67 -2.73
CA VAL A 167 -13.03 -13.05 -1.77
C VAL A 167 -13.78 -12.01 -0.95
N THR A 168 -13.93 -12.25 0.35
CA THR A 168 -14.72 -11.41 1.28
C THR A 168 -13.92 -10.98 2.50
N SER A 169 -12.58 -11.05 2.43
CA SER A 169 -11.70 -10.60 3.51
C SER A 169 -10.35 -10.16 2.97
N PHE A 170 -9.76 -9.16 3.64
CA PHE A 170 -8.40 -8.70 3.37
C PHE A 170 -7.65 -8.40 4.67
N GLU A 171 -6.34 -8.27 4.57
CA GLU A 171 -5.48 -7.88 5.69
C GLU A 171 -4.87 -6.50 5.43
N TYR A 172 -4.89 -5.64 6.43
CA TYR A 172 -4.29 -4.31 6.35
C TYR A 172 -3.71 -3.92 7.69
N LEU A 173 -2.41 -3.64 7.73
CA LEU A 173 -1.66 -3.19 8.92
C LEU A 173 -1.88 -4.10 10.15
N GLY A 174 -1.84 -5.41 9.97
CA GLY A 174 -2.01 -6.39 11.05
C GLY A 174 -3.46 -6.62 11.48
N TYR A 175 -4.43 -6.08 10.74
CA TYR A 175 -5.86 -6.29 10.98
C TYR A 175 -6.50 -7.05 9.82
N THR A 176 -7.31 -8.07 10.16
CA THR A 176 -8.16 -8.77 9.18
C THR A 176 -9.53 -8.10 9.11
N PHE A 177 -9.86 -7.57 7.94
CA PHE A 177 -11.16 -7.00 7.61
C PHE A 177 -12.04 -8.08 7.02
N LYS A 178 -13.20 -8.33 7.63
CA LYS A 178 -14.21 -9.28 7.13
C LYS A 178 -15.57 -9.03 7.74
N LYS A 179 -16.59 -9.72 7.22
CA LYS A 179 -17.92 -9.77 7.82
C LYS A 179 -17.87 -10.35 9.24
N ARG A 180 -18.41 -9.62 10.21
CA ARG A 180 -18.47 -10.02 11.63
C ARG A 180 -19.84 -9.74 12.21
N PHE A 181 -20.22 -10.54 13.20
CA PHE A 181 -21.39 -10.25 14.03
C PHE A 181 -21.06 -9.13 15.02
N ILE A 182 -21.98 -8.20 15.14
CA ILE A 182 -21.98 -7.19 16.19
C ILE A 182 -23.30 -7.23 16.94
N ASN A 183 -23.21 -7.07 18.25
CA ASN A 183 -24.39 -6.88 19.08
C ASN A 183 -24.74 -5.39 19.07
N VAL A 184 -25.90 -5.04 18.49
CA VAL A 184 -26.37 -3.64 18.45
C VAL A 184 -27.04 -3.33 19.79
N ARG A 185 -27.04 -2.05 20.19
CA ARG A 185 -27.68 -1.57 21.45
C ARG A 185 -29.12 -2.05 21.66
N SER A 186 -29.83 -2.43 20.59
CA SER A 186 -31.16 -3.04 20.63
C SER A 186 -31.19 -4.53 20.96
N GLY A 187 -30.03 -5.15 21.27
CA GLY A 187 -29.92 -6.59 21.52
C GLY A 187 -29.98 -7.47 20.27
N ARG A 188 -30.08 -6.90 19.09
CA ARG A 188 -30.10 -7.66 17.83
C ARG A 188 -28.71 -7.88 17.28
N LEU A 189 -28.41 -9.12 16.86
CA LEU A 189 -27.19 -9.43 16.12
C LEU A 189 -27.30 -8.89 14.68
N GLN A 190 -26.33 -8.09 14.27
CA GLN A 190 -26.20 -7.63 12.90
C GLN A 190 -24.84 -8.00 12.33
N PHE A 191 -24.78 -8.17 11.01
CA PHE A 191 -23.52 -8.32 10.30
C PHE A 191 -22.99 -6.95 9.88
N ASN A 192 -21.68 -6.75 10.07
CA ASN A 192 -20.98 -5.59 9.54
C ASN A 192 -19.58 -5.99 9.06
N PHE A 193 -19.01 -5.20 8.14
CA PHE A 193 -17.63 -5.42 7.67
C PHE A 193 -16.67 -4.67 8.59
N LEU A 194 -15.86 -5.41 9.37
CA LEU A 194 -15.08 -4.85 10.48
C LEU A 194 -13.67 -5.42 10.54
N PRO A 195 -12.67 -4.60 10.96
CA PRO A 195 -11.35 -5.07 11.33
C PRO A 195 -11.34 -5.78 12.69
N ALA A 196 -10.45 -6.75 12.83
CA ALA A 196 -9.97 -7.25 14.12
C ALA A 196 -8.50 -7.66 13.96
N VAL A 197 -7.75 -7.71 15.05
CA VAL A 197 -6.35 -8.11 15.03
C VAL A 197 -6.20 -9.44 14.28
N SER A 198 -5.22 -9.52 13.40
CA SER A 198 -5.00 -10.74 12.62
C SER A 198 -4.37 -11.82 13.48
N LYS A 199 -4.64 -13.09 13.16
CA LYS A 199 -4.05 -14.24 13.89
C LYS A 199 -2.52 -14.28 13.81
N GLN A 200 -1.91 -13.64 12.82
CA GLN A 200 -0.45 -13.54 12.69
C GLN A 200 0.11 -12.50 13.65
N SER A 201 -0.58 -11.37 13.84
CA SER A 201 -0.18 -10.32 14.78
C SER A 201 -0.38 -10.75 16.25
N ASP A 202 -1.41 -11.56 16.55
CA ASP A 202 -1.66 -12.11 17.90
C ASP A 202 -0.53 -13.05 18.40
N LYS A 203 0.25 -13.63 17.48
CA LYS A 203 1.39 -14.51 17.81
C LYS A 203 2.70 -13.76 18.02
N ALA A 204 2.73 -12.47 17.76
CA ALA A 204 3.92 -11.62 17.86
C ALA A 204 3.97 -10.80 19.17
N PHE A 205 2.97 -10.96 20.03
CA PHE A 205 2.90 -10.50 21.41
C PHE A 205 2.82 -11.75 22.33
#